data_b53c0bebcf0d188270994b9664701544
#
_entry.id   b53c0bebcf0d188270994b9664701544
#
_cell.length_a   1.000
_cell.length_b   1.000
_cell.length_c   1.000
_cell.angle_alpha   90.00
_cell.angle_beta   90.00
_cell.angle_gamma   90.00
#
_symmetry.space_group_name_H-M   'P 1'
#
loop_
_entity.id
_entity.type
_entity.pdbx_description
1 polymer ?
#
loop_
_entity_poly.entity_id
_entity_poly.type
_entity_poly.pdbx_seq_one_letter_code
_entity_poly.pdbx_strand_id
1 'polypeptide(L)'
;MALERLRRAIISGMFKPGQRLVERVLCEQLGVSRSVIREVIRHLDAEGLVTTEGQGPMVARVTLEDARQIYDIRAALESAAVEACARVADAKVKAELRAAIEAIETRAAAPDLMGVLEATERFHGTVFAAGGHPIAGEIVRRLNGRIAQLRVLTLGTEGRMVSGPVRLREIFEAIARNDPEAAGAACRTQIREAYAIAERALGATRSEQG
;
A
#
# COMPACT_ATOMS: atom_id res chain seq x y z
N MET A 1 13.40 -10.65 -9.10
CA MET A 1 12.82 -10.63 -10.47
C MET A 1 11.48 -11.37 -10.59
N ALA A 2 11.38 -12.70 -10.31
CA ALA A 2 10.08 -13.43 -10.41
C ALA A 2 9.05 -12.95 -9.37
N LEU A 3 9.47 -12.74 -8.13
CA LEU A 3 8.62 -12.20 -7.05
C LEU A 3 7.98 -10.87 -7.46
N GLU A 4 8.78 -9.92 -7.95
CA GLU A 4 8.28 -8.61 -8.35
C GLU A 4 7.32 -8.65 -9.54
N ARG A 5 7.61 -9.52 -10.53
CA ARG A 5 6.72 -9.71 -11.68
C ARG A 5 5.36 -10.27 -11.25
N LEU A 6 5.33 -11.28 -10.38
CA LEU A 6 4.08 -11.86 -9.91
C LEU A 6 3.34 -10.89 -8.97
N ARG A 7 4.05 -10.18 -8.09
CA ARG A 7 3.47 -9.12 -7.24
C ARG A 7 2.75 -8.07 -8.08
N ARG A 8 3.43 -7.50 -9.08
CA ARG A 8 2.84 -6.52 -9.99
C ARG A 8 1.65 -7.06 -10.76
N ALA A 9 1.71 -8.31 -11.24
CA ALA A 9 0.61 -8.94 -11.94
C ALA A 9 -0.64 -9.13 -11.05
N ILE A 10 -0.45 -9.45 -9.77
CA ILE A 10 -1.56 -9.54 -8.80
C ILE A 10 -2.12 -8.15 -8.51
N ILE A 11 -1.26 -7.19 -8.16
CA ILE A 11 -1.69 -5.84 -7.79
C ILE A 11 -2.37 -5.13 -8.97
N SER A 12 -1.89 -5.31 -10.20
CA SER A 12 -2.50 -4.73 -11.41
C SER A 12 -3.83 -5.38 -11.83
N GLY A 13 -4.27 -6.44 -11.11
CA GLY A 13 -5.52 -7.14 -11.41
C GLY A 13 -5.45 -8.15 -12.57
N MET A 14 -4.26 -8.43 -13.09
CA MET A 14 -4.06 -9.51 -14.07
C MET A 14 -4.48 -10.87 -13.50
N PHE A 15 -4.26 -11.09 -12.22
CA PHE A 15 -4.84 -12.19 -11.46
C PHE A 15 -5.95 -11.64 -10.56
N LYS A 16 -7.17 -12.18 -10.72
CA LYS A 16 -8.34 -11.71 -9.97
C LYS A 16 -8.33 -12.18 -8.51
N PRO A 17 -8.86 -11.41 -7.56
CA PRO A 17 -9.05 -11.86 -6.19
C PRO A 17 -9.79 -13.21 -6.13
N GLY A 18 -9.22 -14.18 -5.41
CA GLY A 18 -9.70 -15.57 -5.32
C GLY A 18 -9.31 -16.47 -6.50
N GLN A 19 -8.57 -15.95 -7.48
CA GLN A 19 -8.06 -16.77 -8.57
C GLN A 19 -6.96 -17.72 -8.07
N ARG A 20 -7.06 -18.99 -8.45
CA ARG A 20 -6.05 -20.00 -8.12
C ARG A 20 -4.76 -19.75 -8.91
N LEU A 21 -3.62 -19.83 -8.22
CA LEU A 21 -2.29 -19.70 -8.80
C LEU A 21 -1.72 -21.11 -9.05
N VAL A 22 -1.67 -21.50 -10.31
CA VAL A 22 -1.18 -22.83 -10.70
C VAL A 22 0.33 -22.81 -10.86
N GLU A 23 1.08 -23.43 -9.93
CA GLU A 23 2.56 -23.42 -9.91
C GLU A 23 3.18 -23.78 -11.26
N ARG A 24 2.67 -24.83 -11.94
CA ARG A 24 3.20 -25.25 -13.27
C ARG A 24 3.09 -24.14 -14.29
N VAL A 25 1.94 -23.47 -14.37
CA VAL A 25 1.71 -22.37 -15.31
C VAL A 25 2.61 -21.18 -15.00
N LEU A 26 2.76 -20.85 -13.71
CA LEU A 26 3.66 -19.78 -13.28
C LEU A 26 5.13 -20.07 -13.57
N CYS A 27 5.58 -21.33 -13.44
CA CYS A 27 6.93 -21.72 -13.84
C CYS A 27 7.18 -21.45 -15.32
N GLU A 28 6.24 -21.86 -16.18
CA GLU A 28 6.32 -21.64 -17.62
C GLU A 28 6.31 -20.14 -18.00
N GLN A 29 5.39 -19.37 -17.42
CA GLN A 29 5.25 -17.93 -17.72
C GLN A 29 6.42 -17.08 -17.22
N LEU A 30 6.99 -17.44 -16.07
CA LEU A 30 8.08 -16.68 -15.45
C LEU A 30 9.46 -17.20 -15.82
N GLY A 31 9.56 -18.39 -16.43
CA GLY A 31 10.82 -19.00 -16.81
C GLY A 31 11.67 -19.45 -15.62
N VAL A 32 11.04 -19.94 -14.54
CA VAL A 32 11.73 -20.32 -13.29
C VAL A 32 11.32 -21.72 -12.82
N SER A 33 12.12 -22.28 -11.90
CA SER A 33 11.88 -23.61 -11.34
C SER A 33 10.71 -23.62 -10.34
N ARG A 34 10.17 -24.82 -10.04
CA ARG A 34 9.12 -25.00 -9.04
C ARG A 34 9.55 -24.56 -7.64
N SER A 35 10.80 -24.76 -7.27
CA SER A 35 11.33 -24.30 -5.98
C SER A 35 11.31 -22.80 -5.85
N VAL A 36 11.67 -22.08 -6.92
CA VAL A 36 11.61 -20.60 -6.97
C VAL A 36 10.15 -20.12 -6.87
N ILE A 37 9.21 -20.74 -7.59
CA ILE A 37 7.78 -20.36 -7.51
C ILE A 37 7.22 -20.56 -6.12
N ARG A 38 7.53 -21.67 -5.45
CA ARG A 38 7.08 -21.91 -4.06
C ARG A 38 7.63 -20.88 -3.08
N GLU A 39 8.88 -20.44 -3.29
CA GLU A 39 9.47 -19.36 -2.49
C GLU A 39 8.76 -18.03 -2.76
N VAL A 40 8.49 -17.71 -4.02
CA VAL A 40 7.73 -16.52 -4.41
C VAL A 40 6.32 -16.53 -3.79
N ILE A 41 5.62 -17.67 -3.84
CA ILE A 41 4.29 -17.82 -3.23
C ILE A 41 4.35 -17.61 -1.72
N ARG A 42 5.35 -18.18 -1.02
CA ARG A 42 5.54 -17.94 0.42
C ARG A 42 5.77 -16.48 0.78
N HIS A 43 6.55 -15.76 -0.03
CA HIS A 43 6.76 -14.32 0.18
C HIS A 43 5.46 -13.52 -0.02
N LEU A 44 4.69 -13.84 -1.07
CA LEU A 44 3.42 -13.16 -1.34
C LEU A 44 2.33 -13.50 -0.31
N ASP A 45 2.38 -14.71 0.26
CA ASP A 45 1.52 -15.11 1.38
C ASP A 45 1.87 -14.32 2.65
N ALA A 46 3.15 -14.17 2.95
CA ALA A 46 3.62 -13.35 4.07
C ALA A 46 3.27 -11.84 3.91
N GLU A 47 3.12 -11.36 2.67
CA GLU A 47 2.64 -10.00 2.34
C GLU A 47 1.11 -9.90 2.30
N GLY A 48 0.39 -11.01 2.44
CA GLY A 48 -1.06 -11.07 2.36
C GLY A 48 -1.65 -10.86 0.95
N LEU A 49 -0.84 -10.99 -0.11
CA LEU A 49 -1.30 -10.98 -1.51
C LEU A 49 -1.81 -12.33 -2.00
N VAL A 50 -1.35 -13.40 -1.38
CA VAL A 50 -1.74 -14.77 -1.66
C VAL A 50 -2.21 -15.40 -0.37
N THR A 51 -3.10 -16.37 -0.44
CA THR A 51 -3.43 -17.28 0.65
C THR A 51 -3.14 -18.71 0.20
N THR A 52 -2.55 -19.51 1.10
CA THR A 52 -2.25 -20.91 0.87
C THR A 52 -3.21 -21.83 1.62
N GLU A 53 -4.23 -21.27 2.27
CA GLU A 53 -5.26 -22.03 2.96
C GLU A 53 -6.17 -22.79 1.97
N GLY A 54 -6.48 -24.03 2.26
CA GLY A 54 -7.39 -24.84 1.46
C GLY A 54 -6.73 -25.59 0.30
N GLN A 55 -7.26 -25.46 -0.92
CA GLN A 55 -6.86 -26.26 -2.10
C GLN A 55 -5.64 -25.74 -2.89
N GLY A 56 -4.71 -25.05 -2.25
CA GLY A 56 -3.49 -24.51 -2.86
C GLY A 56 -3.51 -22.97 -2.99
N PRO A 57 -2.45 -22.37 -3.54
CA PRO A 57 -2.28 -20.92 -3.51
C PRO A 57 -3.33 -20.21 -4.35
N MET A 58 -3.93 -19.15 -3.79
CA MET A 58 -4.92 -18.29 -4.44
C MET A 58 -4.58 -16.83 -4.16
N VAL A 59 -4.97 -15.93 -5.07
CA VAL A 59 -4.91 -14.49 -4.82
C VAL A 59 -5.83 -14.14 -3.66
N ALA A 60 -5.31 -13.45 -2.65
CA ALA A 60 -6.08 -13.05 -1.48
C ALA A 60 -7.23 -12.11 -1.87
N ARG A 61 -8.35 -12.25 -1.18
CA ARG A 61 -9.48 -11.30 -1.26
C ARG A 61 -9.43 -10.41 -0.03
N VAL A 62 -9.51 -9.11 -0.23
CA VAL A 62 -9.67 -8.16 0.87
C VAL A 62 -11.16 -7.92 1.05
N THR A 63 -11.70 -8.32 2.20
CA THR A 63 -13.09 -8.08 2.57
C THR A 63 -13.27 -6.66 3.13
N LEU A 64 -14.52 -6.21 3.27
CA LEU A 64 -14.82 -4.94 3.91
C LEU A 64 -14.34 -4.91 5.37
N GLU A 65 -14.47 -6.02 6.09
CA GLU A 65 -14.00 -6.15 7.46
C GLU A 65 -12.46 -6.12 7.54
N ASP A 66 -11.76 -6.80 6.60
CA ASP A 66 -10.30 -6.68 6.48
C ASP A 66 -9.88 -5.23 6.22
N ALA A 67 -10.58 -4.55 5.30
CA ALA A 67 -10.30 -3.15 4.99
C ALA A 67 -10.43 -2.28 6.24
N ARG A 68 -11.53 -2.40 7.00
CA ARG A 68 -11.73 -1.65 8.25
C ARG A 68 -10.56 -1.84 9.20
N GLN A 69 -10.18 -3.09 9.49
CA GLN A 69 -9.09 -3.39 10.42
C GLN A 69 -7.73 -2.88 9.91
N ILE A 70 -7.44 -3.03 8.60
CA ILE A 70 -6.22 -2.52 7.99
C ILE A 70 -6.13 -1.00 8.12
N TYR A 71 -7.22 -0.28 7.86
CA TYR A 71 -7.23 1.18 7.98
C TYR A 71 -7.14 1.64 9.45
N ASP A 72 -7.71 0.90 10.42
CA ASP A 72 -7.54 1.17 11.85
C ASP A 72 -6.07 1.02 12.27
N ILE A 73 -5.40 -0.08 11.86
CA ILE A 73 -3.97 -0.30 12.11
C ILE A 73 -3.13 0.83 11.48
N ARG A 74 -3.40 1.19 10.23
CA ARG A 74 -2.71 2.28 9.55
C ARG A 74 -2.89 3.61 10.27
N ALA A 75 -4.12 3.94 10.67
CA ALA A 75 -4.39 5.18 11.38
C ALA A 75 -3.61 5.28 12.70
N ALA A 76 -3.53 4.19 13.46
CA ALA A 76 -2.79 4.15 14.71
C ALA A 76 -1.28 4.27 14.48
N LEU A 77 -0.70 3.45 13.60
CA LEU A 77 0.75 3.35 13.44
C LEU A 77 1.35 4.46 12.57
N GLU A 78 0.71 4.79 11.44
CA GLU A 78 1.20 5.83 10.53
C GLU A 78 1.10 7.22 11.16
N SER A 79 0.01 7.54 11.90
CA SER A 79 -0.11 8.85 12.57
C SER A 79 0.94 9.02 13.66
N ALA A 80 1.18 7.99 14.48
CA ALA A 80 2.21 8.06 15.52
C ALA A 80 3.63 8.26 14.91
N ALA A 81 3.93 7.56 13.81
CA ALA A 81 5.22 7.70 13.12
C ALA A 81 5.38 9.07 12.46
N VAL A 82 4.31 9.60 11.84
CA VAL A 82 4.29 10.94 11.22
C VAL A 82 4.51 12.03 12.27
N GLU A 83 3.84 11.95 13.41
CA GLU A 83 4.02 12.90 14.53
C GLU A 83 5.46 12.85 15.08
N ALA A 84 5.99 11.65 15.28
CA ALA A 84 7.36 11.48 15.74
C ALA A 84 8.39 11.99 14.72
N CYS A 85 8.19 11.68 13.43
CA CYS A 85 9.02 12.19 12.34
C CYS A 85 9.01 13.74 12.32
N ALA A 86 7.85 14.36 12.45
CA ALA A 86 7.73 15.82 12.46
C ALA A 86 8.52 16.48 13.61
N ARG A 87 8.65 15.82 14.76
CA ARG A 87 9.45 16.33 15.89
C ARG A 87 10.95 16.36 15.62
N VAL A 88 11.46 15.42 14.80
CA VAL A 88 12.91 15.18 14.67
C VAL A 88 13.44 15.39 13.25
N ALA A 89 12.57 15.65 12.26
CA ALA A 89 12.98 15.76 10.87
C ALA A 89 14.00 16.89 10.64
N ASP A 90 15.20 16.49 10.28
CA ASP A 90 16.28 17.38 9.86
C ASP A 90 16.18 17.74 8.35
N ALA A 91 17.13 18.50 7.86
CA ALA A 91 17.16 18.93 6.44
C ALA A 91 17.26 17.74 5.48
N LYS A 92 17.97 16.66 5.87
CA LYS A 92 18.15 15.45 5.05
C LYS A 92 16.82 14.70 4.93
N VAL A 93 16.16 14.41 6.06
CA VAL A 93 14.85 13.73 6.09
C VAL A 93 13.81 14.52 5.30
N LYS A 94 13.77 15.84 5.47
CA LYS A 94 12.86 16.73 4.72
C LYS A 94 13.12 16.67 3.21
N ALA A 95 14.39 16.62 2.78
CA ALA A 95 14.74 16.48 1.37
C ALA A 95 14.32 15.12 0.79
N GLU A 96 14.52 14.03 1.52
CA GLU A 96 14.09 12.67 1.12
C GLU A 96 12.57 12.58 0.98
N LEU A 97 11.83 13.12 1.94
CA LEU A 97 10.37 13.16 1.91
C LEU A 97 9.85 14.04 0.75
N ARG A 98 10.48 15.19 0.51
CA ARG A 98 10.16 16.05 -0.63
C ARG A 98 10.31 15.31 -1.95
N ALA A 99 11.45 14.64 -2.16
CA ALA A 99 11.69 13.86 -3.37
C ALA A 99 10.66 12.73 -3.56
N ALA A 100 10.23 12.10 -2.45
CA ALA A 100 9.18 11.07 -2.50
C ALA A 100 7.82 11.66 -2.90
N ILE A 101 7.44 12.83 -2.37
CA ILE A 101 6.19 13.52 -2.74
C ILE A 101 6.20 13.96 -4.20
N GLU A 102 7.29 14.56 -4.68
CA GLU A 102 7.46 14.97 -6.08
C GLU A 102 7.36 13.77 -7.02
N ALA A 103 7.93 12.63 -6.64
CA ALA A 103 7.80 11.38 -7.40
C ALA A 103 6.35 10.86 -7.42
N ILE A 104 5.61 10.95 -6.31
CA ILE A 104 4.19 10.58 -6.25
C ILE A 104 3.37 11.44 -7.20
N GLU A 105 3.54 12.76 -7.15
CA GLU A 105 2.81 13.71 -7.98
C GLU A 105 3.11 13.55 -9.47
N THR A 106 4.38 13.40 -9.83
CA THR A 106 4.80 13.16 -11.21
C THR A 106 4.19 11.90 -11.79
N ARG A 107 4.18 10.81 -11.01
CA ARG A 107 3.61 9.52 -11.42
C ARG A 107 2.09 9.52 -11.43
N ALA A 108 1.45 10.28 -10.54
CA ALA A 108 0.00 10.46 -10.52
C ALA A 108 -0.51 11.28 -11.71
N ALA A 109 0.29 12.19 -12.24
CA ALA A 109 -0.01 12.95 -13.46
C ALA A 109 0.12 12.11 -14.75
N ALA A 110 0.78 10.95 -14.68
CA ALA A 110 0.89 9.97 -15.75
C ALA A 110 0.06 8.72 -15.37
N PRO A 111 -0.30 7.82 -16.33
CA PRO A 111 -1.01 6.57 -16.00
C PRO A 111 -0.07 5.51 -15.37
N ASP A 112 0.70 5.90 -14.34
CA ASP A 112 1.69 5.05 -13.66
C ASP A 112 1.24 4.73 -12.22
N LEU A 113 0.16 3.96 -12.10
CA LEU A 113 -0.37 3.52 -10.81
C LEU A 113 0.68 2.78 -9.95
N MET A 114 1.46 1.88 -10.57
CA MET A 114 2.48 1.12 -9.85
C MET A 114 3.58 2.03 -9.30
N GLY A 115 4.01 3.01 -10.09
CA GLY A 115 4.97 3.99 -9.64
C GLY A 115 4.45 4.87 -8.50
N VAL A 116 3.16 5.21 -8.48
CA VAL A 116 2.53 5.91 -7.34
C VAL A 116 2.59 5.03 -6.08
N LEU A 117 2.28 3.73 -6.18
CA LEU A 117 2.36 2.80 -5.05
C LEU A 117 3.78 2.70 -4.49
N GLU A 118 4.78 2.50 -5.36
CA GLU A 118 6.19 2.40 -4.98
C GLU A 118 6.72 3.69 -4.32
N ALA A 119 6.36 4.85 -4.87
CA ALA A 119 6.76 6.14 -4.30
C ALA A 119 6.08 6.41 -2.95
N THR A 120 4.80 6.01 -2.80
CA THR A 120 4.07 6.12 -1.53
C THR A 120 4.67 5.21 -0.46
N GLU A 121 5.06 3.98 -0.82
CA GLU A 121 5.74 3.07 0.12
C GLU A 121 7.07 3.66 0.59
N ARG A 122 7.83 4.28 -0.29
CA ARG A 122 9.08 4.95 0.04
C ARG A 122 8.86 6.12 1.00
N PHE A 123 7.84 6.95 0.75
CA PHE A 123 7.46 8.04 1.65
C PHE A 123 7.19 7.53 3.08
N HIS A 124 6.33 6.53 3.23
CA HIS A 124 6.03 5.96 4.55
C HIS A 124 7.25 5.28 5.18
N GLY A 125 8.09 4.59 4.39
CA GLY A 125 9.34 3.99 4.86
C GLY A 125 10.28 5.01 5.48
N THR A 126 10.47 6.17 4.83
CA THR A 126 11.26 7.29 5.38
C THR A 126 10.63 7.85 6.65
N VAL A 127 9.31 8.00 6.71
CA VAL A 127 8.59 8.46 7.91
C VAL A 127 8.80 7.52 9.09
N PHE A 128 8.61 6.21 8.90
CA PHE A 128 8.81 5.22 9.97
C PHE A 128 10.26 5.18 10.47
N ALA A 129 11.22 5.23 9.55
CA ALA A 129 12.65 5.22 9.90
C ALA A 129 13.04 6.48 10.68
N ALA A 130 12.71 7.67 10.16
CA ALA A 130 13.04 8.94 10.79
C ALA A 130 12.30 9.16 12.12
N GLY A 131 11.04 8.72 12.22
CA GLY A 131 10.26 8.81 13.45
C GLY A 131 10.67 7.81 14.54
N GLY A 132 11.64 6.93 14.29
CA GLY A 132 12.09 5.93 15.27
C GLY A 132 11.07 4.82 15.54
N HIS A 133 10.21 4.50 14.55
CA HIS A 133 9.16 3.48 14.65
C HIS A 133 9.42 2.25 13.75
N PRO A 134 10.61 1.59 13.81
CA PRO A 134 10.94 0.48 12.91
C PRO A 134 9.99 -0.72 13.06
N ILE A 135 9.56 -1.05 14.29
CA ILE A 135 8.63 -2.16 14.55
C ILE A 135 7.25 -1.88 13.92
N ALA A 136 6.74 -0.65 14.07
CA ALA A 136 5.48 -0.24 13.44
C ALA A 136 5.59 -0.31 11.90
N GLY A 137 6.71 0.17 11.34
CA GLY A 137 7.01 0.04 9.91
C GLY A 137 7.07 -1.42 9.43
N GLU A 138 7.59 -2.34 10.26
CA GLU A 138 7.55 -3.78 9.96
C GLU A 138 6.14 -4.35 9.91
N ILE A 139 5.29 -3.98 10.87
CA ILE A 139 3.89 -4.42 10.90
C ILE A 139 3.15 -3.94 9.66
N VAL A 140 3.25 -2.64 9.33
CA VAL A 140 2.61 -2.08 8.13
C VAL A 140 3.15 -2.74 6.87
N ARG A 141 4.46 -3.00 6.78
CA ARG A 141 5.07 -3.68 5.63
C ARG A 141 4.55 -5.11 5.42
N ARG A 142 4.23 -5.86 6.48
CA ARG A 142 3.59 -7.18 6.38
C ARG A 142 2.16 -7.11 5.81
N LEU A 143 1.53 -5.95 5.89
CA LEU A 143 0.21 -5.69 5.32
C LEU A 143 0.28 -5.06 3.91
N ASN A 144 1.50 -4.76 3.40
CA ASN A 144 1.68 -3.99 2.17
C ASN A 144 0.96 -4.58 0.96
N GLY A 145 0.88 -5.89 0.84
CA GLY A 145 0.14 -6.54 -0.23
C GLY A 145 -1.34 -6.18 -0.22
N ARG A 146 -1.99 -6.31 0.95
CA ARG A 146 -3.40 -5.93 1.14
C ARG A 146 -3.61 -4.41 1.02
N ILE A 147 -2.69 -3.63 1.58
CA ILE A 147 -2.71 -2.16 1.45
C ILE A 147 -2.58 -1.75 -0.02
N ALA A 148 -1.73 -2.40 -0.81
CA ALA A 148 -1.58 -2.13 -2.23
C ALA A 148 -2.87 -2.45 -3.00
N GLN A 149 -3.52 -3.58 -2.72
CA GLN A 149 -4.83 -3.90 -3.32
C GLN A 149 -5.89 -2.84 -2.99
N LEU A 150 -5.96 -2.39 -1.74
CA LEU A 150 -6.87 -1.32 -1.32
C LEU A 150 -6.52 0.02 -1.99
N ARG A 151 -5.23 0.34 -2.13
CA ARG A 151 -4.79 1.55 -2.84
C ARG A 151 -5.15 1.51 -4.33
N VAL A 152 -4.96 0.39 -5.00
CA VAL A 152 -5.39 0.23 -6.40
C VAL A 152 -6.88 0.47 -6.53
N LEU A 153 -7.67 -0.13 -5.65
CA LEU A 153 -9.11 0.06 -5.62
C LEU A 153 -9.50 1.53 -5.41
N THR A 154 -8.87 2.21 -4.45
CA THR A 154 -9.17 3.61 -4.15
C THR A 154 -8.65 4.57 -5.21
N LEU A 155 -7.43 4.37 -5.72
CA LEU A 155 -6.84 5.21 -6.76
C LEU A 155 -7.54 5.05 -8.13
N GLY A 156 -8.17 3.90 -8.39
CA GLY A 156 -9.03 3.68 -9.56
C GLY A 156 -10.34 4.46 -9.52
N THR A 157 -10.71 5.04 -8.38
CA THR A 157 -11.90 5.88 -8.25
C THR A 157 -11.63 7.27 -8.85
N GLU A 158 -12.62 7.82 -9.56
CA GLU A 158 -12.53 9.13 -10.21
C GLU A 158 -12.04 10.23 -9.25
N GLY A 159 -11.08 11.04 -9.69
CA GLY A 159 -10.51 12.15 -8.92
C GLY A 159 -9.49 11.74 -7.84
N ARG A 160 -9.36 10.44 -7.49
CA ARG A 160 -8.45 10.02 -6.40
C ARG A 160 -6.97 10.08 -6.78
N MET A 161 -6.63 9.90 -8.04
CA MET A 161 -5.26 10.12 -8.55
C MET A 161 -4.78 11.55 -8.37
N VAL A 162 -5.71 12.52 -8.28
CA VAL A 162 -5.43 13.92 -7.98
C VAL A 162 -5.44 14.19 -6.47
N SER A 163 -6.51 13.80 -5.78
CA SER A 163 -6.68 14.11 -4.35
C SER A 163 -5.74 13.33 -3.43
N GLY A 164 -5.33 12.12 -3.80
CA GLY A 164 -4.42 11.30 -3.01
C GLY A 164 -3.04 11.93 -2.77
N PRO A 165 -2.34 12.36 -3.83
CA PRO A 165 -1.06 13.08 -3.72
C PRO A 165 -1.19 14.39 -2.92
N VAL A 166 -2.27 15.16 -3.10
CA VAL A 166 -2.52 16.39 -2.34
C VAL A 166 -2.54 16.12 -0.83
N ARG A 167 -3.23 15.06 -0.39
CA ARG A 167 -3.26 14.69 1.04
C ARG A 167 -1.89 14.26 1.58
N LEU A 168 -1.10 13.56 0.79
CA LEU A 168 0.26 13.20 1.20
C LEU A 168 1.18 14.43 1.26
N ARG A 169 0.98 15.40 0.38
CA ARG A 169 1.69 16.68 0.44
C ARG A 169 1.36 17.48 1.70
N GLU A 170 0.10 17.52 2.12
CA GLU A 170 -0.31 18.15 3.39
C GLU A 170 0.42 17.56 4.59
N ILE A 171 0.59 16.21 4.64
CA ILE A 171 1.37 15.54 5.67
C ILE A 171 2.83 15.99 5.61
N PHE A 172 3.44 15.96 4.41
CA PHE A 172 4.83 16.41 4.22
C PHE A 172 5.04 17.85 4.66
N GLU A 173 4.15 18.77 4.29
CA GLU A 173 4.25 20.17 4.65
C GLU A 173 4.19 20.40 6.17
N ALA A 174 3.36 19.66 6.86
CA ALA A 174 3.32 19.69 8.32
C ALA A 174 4.63 19.16 8.93
N ILE A 175 5.19 18.07 8.41
CA ILE A 175 6.51 17.56 8.82
C ILE A 175 7.59 18.60 8.52
N ALA A 176 7.55 19.25 7.36
CA ALA A 176 8.54 20.27 6.96
C ALA A 176 8.55 21.50 7.89
N ARG A 177 7.39 21.83 8.47
CA ARG A 177 7.25 22.90 9.50
C ARG A 177 7.59 22.41 10.91
N ASN A 178 7.93 21.13 11.11
CA ASN A 178 8.10 20.50 12.41
C ASN A 178 6.85 20.65 13.30
N ASP A 179 5.66 20.48 12.71
CA ASP A 179 4.36 20.53 13.38
C ASP A 179 3.79 19.11 13.52
N PRO A 180 4.04 18.43 14.66
CA PRO A 180 3.61 17.05 14.85
C PRO A 180 2.08 16.91 14.93
N GLU A 181 1.39 17.90 15.50
CA GLU A 181 -0.06 17.84 15.66
C GLU A 181 -0.77 17.94 14.30
N ALA A 182 -0.38 18.94 13.48
CA ALA A 182 -0.89 19.07 12.12
C ALA A 182 -0.54 17.87 11.25
N ALA A 183 0.67 17.31 11.37
CA ALA A 183 1.11 16.15 10.62
C ALA A 183 0.28 14.90 10.95
N GLY A 184 0.03 14.64 12.24
CA GLY A 184 -0.82 13.55 12.68
C GLY A 184 -2.29 13.73 12.25
N ALA A 185 -2.82 14.94 12.35
CA ALA A 185 -4.19 15.25 11.91
C ALA A 185 -4.36 15.05 10.39
N ALA A 186 -3.42 15.51 9.57
CA ALA A 186 -3.41 15.31 8.13
C ALA A 186 -3.35 13.82 7.76
N CYS A 187 -2.50 13.05 8.46
CA CYS A 187 -2.39 11.60 8.26
C CYS A 187 -3.71 10.88 8.56
N ARG A 188 -4.33 11.15 9.71
CA ARG A 188 -5.63 10.57 10.07
C ARG A 188 -6.73 10.93 9.06
N THR A 189 -6.73 12.16 8.56
CA THR A 189 -7.68 12.61 7.54
C THR A 189 -7.49 11.86 6.22
N GLN A 190 -6.25 11.75 5.74
CA GLN A 190 -5.90 11.00 4.53
C GLN A 190 -6.36 9.54 4.62
N ILE A 191 -6.13 8.88 5.76
CA ILE A 191 -6.49 7.48 5.98
C ILE A 191 -8.01 7.31 6.04
N ARG A 192 -8.73 8.20 6.72
CA ARG A 192 -10.20 8.18 6.80
C ARG A 192 -10.86 8.36 5.44
N GLU A 193 -10.37 9.29 4.62
CA GLU A 193 -10.87 9.48 3.26
C GLU A 193 -10.62 8.26 2.39
N ALA A 194 -9.42 7.66 2.48
CA ALA A 194 -9.09 6.45 1.75
C ALA A 194 -9.99 5.27 2.17
N TYR A 195 -10.27 5.11 3.48
CA TYR A 195 -11.22 4.11 3.96
C TYR A 195 -12.62 4.31 3.40
N ALA A 196 -13.16 5.53 3.47
CA ALA A 196 -14.50 5.82 2.95
C ALA A 196 -14.66 5.53 1.45
N ILE A 197 -13.59 5.66 0.66
CA ILE A 197 -13.58 5.28 -0.75
C ILE A 197 -13.55 3.75 -0.89
N ALA A 198 -12.65 3.07 -0.14
CA ALA A 198 -12.55 1.61 -0.17
C ALA A 198 -13.87 0.94 0.27
N GLU A 199 -14.50 1.46 1.31
CA GLU A 199 -15.78 0.98 1.83
C GLU A 199 -16.88 1.01 0.75
N ARG A 200 -17.03 2.14 0.04
CA ARG A 200 -18.00 2.26 -1.06
C ARG A 200 -17.68 1.30 -2.20
N ALA A 201 -16.42 1.19 -2.61
CA ALA A 201 -16.02 0.34 -3.71
C ALA A 201 -16.20 -1.17 -3.40
N LEU A 202 -15.86 -1.60 -2.18
CA LEU A 202 -16.06 -2.99 -1.74
C LEU A 202 -17.54 -3.31 -1.50
N GLY A 203 -18.31 -2.34 -1.03
CA GLY A 203 -19.78 -2.47 -0.86
C GLY A 203 -20.51 -2.65 -2.18
N ALA A 204 -20.15 -1.90 -3.22
CA ALA A 204 -20.73 -2.02 -4.55
C ALA A 204 -20.48 -3.40 -5.18
N THR A 205 -19.26 -3.93 -5.06
CA THR A 205 -18.88 -5.25 -5.59
C THR A 205 -19.71 -6.40 -4.94
N ARG A 206 -20.11 -6.24 -3.68
CA ARG A 206 -20.95 -7.23 -2.99
C ARG A 206 -22.38 -7.25 -3.48
N SER A 207 -22.93 -6.10 -3.88
CA SER A 207 -24.31 -5.98 -4.40
C SER A 207 -24.46 -6.57 -5.81
N GLU A 208 -23.38 -6.66 -6.59
CA GLU A 208 -23.39 -7.23 -7.95
C GLU A 208 -23.23 -8.77 -7.96
N GLN A 209 -22.86 -9.38 -6.83
CA GLN A 209 -22.59 -10.83 -6.70
C GLN A 209 -23.71 -11.59 -5.95
N GLY A 210 -24.72 -10.92 -5.45
CA GLY A 210 -25.89 -11.46 -4.75
C GLY A 210 -27.15 -11.34 -5.57
#